data_f82af9942f6a72ac94db992c8044ee6d
#
_entry.id   f82af9942f6a72ac94db992c8044ee6d
#
_cell.length_a   1.000
_cell.length_b   1.000
_cell.length_c   1.000
_cell.angle_alpha   90.00
_cell.angle_beta   90.00
_cell.angle_gamma   90.00
#
_symmetry.space_group_name_H-M   'P 1'
#
loop_
_entity.id
_entity.type
_entity.pdbx_description
1 polymer ?
#
loop_
_entity_poly.entity_id
_entity_poly.type
_entity_poly.pdbx_seq_one_letter_code
_entity_poly.pdbx_strand_id
1 'polypeptide(L)'
;HLPDGRTVCSFCIGKTVRKAEHIEWVYSRVVEIFERNFLTLPGKIPVEIVDAQRMLSLYNNPALNGAIPSGLTVSGGSGFFGSKMNHKVYMIDNLHKVIFGGVLAHELLHVWQNDHHIKLPNALCEGFCNLGTYHNNKRPLMLLQVILLVLLLKRNNYKTYFDNIYKHQLL
;
A
#
# COMPACT_ATOMS: atom_id res chain seq x y z
N HIS A 1 -17.96 17.82 -9.15
CA HIS A 1 -17.28 16.90 -10.07
C HIS A 1 -15.84 17.36 -10.27
N LEU A 2 -14.91 16.42 -10.30
CA LEU A 2 -13.51 16.63 -10.68
C LEU A 2 -13.34 16.44 -12.19
N PRO A 3 -12.28 17.00 -12.81
CA PRO A 3 -12.03 16.86 -14.24
C PRO A 3 -11.86 15.40 -14.73
N ASP A 4 -11.49 14.50 -13.84
CA ASP A 4 -11.31 13.07 -14.09
C ASP A 4 -12.59 12.23 -13.90
N GLY A 5 -13.74 12.86 -13.70
CA GLY A 5 -15.04 12.23 -13.51
C GLY A 5 -15.36 11.81 -12.08
N ARG A 6 -14.41 11.87 -11.12
CA ARG A 6 -14.68 11.61 -9.71
C ARG A 6 -15.60 12.70 -9.14
N THR A 7 -16.40 12.33 -8.15
CA THR A 7 -17.29 13.27 -7.45
C THR A 7 -16.89 13.39 -5.98
N VAL A 8 -16.71 14.62 -5.52
CA VAL A 8 -16.50 14.94 -4.10
C VAL A 8 -17.64 15.84 -3.66
N CYS A 9 -18.42 15.40 -2.66
CA CYS A 9 -19.52 16.21 -2.15
C CYS A 9 -19.02 17.46 -1.40
N SER A 10 -19.87 18.49 -1.29
CA SER A 10 -19.54 19.76 -0.63
C SER A 10 -19.11 19.58 0.82
N PHE A 11 -19.66 18.61 1.55
CA PHE A 11 -19.28 18.29 2.92
C PHE A 11 -17.89 17.65 3.00
N CYS A 12 -17.54 16.81 2.03
CA CYS A 12 -16.25 16.08 2.02
C CYS A 12 -15.09 16.93 1.50
N ILE A 13 -15.35 17.91 0.64
CA ILE A 13 -14.29 18.69 -0.03
C ILE A 13 -13.38 19.43 0.95
N GLY A 14 -13.96 19.95 2.05
CA GLY A 14 -13.19 20.57 3.13
C GLY A 14 -12.35 19.62 3.98
N LYS A 15 -12.56 18.30 3.82
CA LYS A 15 -11.86 17.25 4.58
C LYS A 15 -10.89 16.45 3.71
N THR A 16 -10.64 16.89 2.49
CA THR A 16 -9.67 16.26 1.59
C THR A 16 -8.24 16.63 1.96
N VAL A 17 -7.32 15.71 1.71
CA VAL A 17 -5.88 15.93 1.90
C VAL A 17 -5.36 16.68 0.69
N ARG A 18 -4.83 17.90 0.92
CA ARG A 18 -4.32 18.79 -0.13
C ARG A 18 -3.02 19.48 0.23
N LYS A 19 -2.73 19.63 1.53
CA LYS A 19 -1.58 20.38 2.05
C LYS A 19 -0.57 19.40 2.64
N ALA A 20 0.69 19.79 2.64
CA ALA A 20 1.78 19.02 3.24
C ALA A 20 1.51 18.67 4.71
N GLU A 21 0.97 19.61 5.48
CA GLU A 21 0.62 19.40 6.90
C GLU A 21 -0.43 18.27 7.08
N HIS A 22 -1.39 18.19 6.16
CA HIS A 22 -2.41 17.13 6.19
C HIS A 22 -1.78 15.76 5.87
N ILE A 23 -0.85 15.72 4.89
CA ILE A 23 -0.11 14.49 4.56
C ILE A 23 0.69 14.04 5.78
N GLU A 24 1.45 14.95 6.40
CA GLU A 24 2.28 14.65 7.56
C GLU A 24 1.46 14.14 8.74
N TRP A 25 0.31 14.77 9.00
CA TRP A 25 -0.59 14.34 10.06
C TRP A 25 -1.14 12.94 9.82
N VAL A 26 -1.59 12.61 8.59
CA VAL A 26 -2.09 11.27 8.26
C VAL A 26 -0.95 10.26 8.28
N TYR A 27 0.21 10.62 7.71
CA TYR A 27 1.40 9.78 7.66
C TYR A 27 1.84 9.36 9.07
N SER A 28 1.98 10.30 9.99
CA SER A 28 2.39 10.00 11.36
C SER A 28 1.43 9.05 12.07
N ARG A 29 0.10 9.16 11.82
CA ARG A 29 -0.89 8.25 12.39
C ARG A 29 -0.80 6.84 11.82
N VAL A 30 -0.56 6.70 10.51
CA VAL A 30 -0.37 5.40 9.89
C VAL A 30 0.90 4.73 10.40
N VAL A 31 2.01 5.49 10.49
CA VAL A 31 3.29 4.97 11.00
C VAL A 31 3.16 4.53 12.46
N GLU A 32 2.49 5.32 13.31
CA GLU A 32 2.22 4.94 14.70
C GLU A 32 1.46 3.59 14.80
N ILE A 33 0.49 3.36 13.92
CA ILE A 33 -0.23 2.08 13.84
C ILE A 33 0.72 0.96 13.42
N PHE A 34 1.59 1.20 12.44
CA PHE A 34 2.57 0.23 11.96
C PHE A 34 3.53 -0.17 13.08
N GLU A 35 4.11 0.79 13.78
CA GLU A 35 5.03 0.55 14.90
C GLU A 35 4.39 -0.25 16.02
N ARG A 36 3.14 0.04 16.38
CA ARG A 36 2.35 -0.73 17.35
C ARG A 36 2.12 -2.19 16.92
N ASN A 37 2.21 -2.47 15.63
CA ASN A 37 2.06 -3.81 15.05
C ASN A 37 3.40 -4.41 14.59
N PHE A 38 4.52 -3.90 15.10
CA PHE A 38 5.88 -4.39 14.80
C PHE A 38 6.27 -4.29 13.31
N LEU A 39 5.63 -3.39 12.55
CA LEU A 39 5.97 -3.08 11.17
C LEU A 39 6.90 -1.87 11.15
N THR A 40 8.18 -2.09 10.90
CA THR A 40 9.16 -1.00 10.82
C THR A 40 9.43 -0.65 9.36
N LEU A 41 9.24 0.61 9.00
CA LEU A 41 9.58 1.13 7.68
C LEU A 41 11.08 1.47 7.62
N PRO A 42 11.71 1.44 6.41
CA PRO A 42 13.14 1.72 6.22
C PRO A 42 13.52 3.19 6.47
N GLY A 43 12.60 4.00 6.94
CA GLY A 43 12.71 5.41 7.22
C GLY A 43 11.47 6.18 6.77
N LYS A 44 11.55 7.51 6.74
CA LYS A 44 10.45 8.32 6.22
C LYS A 44 10.33 8.16 4.71
N ILE A 45 9.17 7.68 4.26
CA ILE A 45 8.87 7.47 2.84
C ILE A 45 8.29 8.75 2.25
N PRO A 46 8.86 9.30 1.16
CA PRO A 46 8.29 10.45 0.47
C PRO A 46 6.90 10.12 -0.08
N VAL A 47 5.92 10.99 0.22
CA VAL A 47 4.55 10.90 -0.29
C VAL A 47 4.26 12.13 -1.15
N GLU A 48 3.86 11.91 -2.39
CA GLU A 48 3.50 12.98 -3.33
C GLU A 48 2.05 12.85 -3.75
N ILE A 49 1.31 13.98 -3.71
CA ILE A 49 -0.05 14.05 -4.27
C ILE A 49 0.05 14.42 -5.74
N VAL A 50 -0.62 13.66 -6.59
CA VAL A 50 -0.65 13.86 -8.04
C VAL A 50 -2.10 13.88 -8.54
N ASP A 51 -2.33 14.52 -9.69
CA ASP A 51 -3.61 14.45 -10.37
C ASP A 51 -3.81 13.11 -11.09
N ALA A 52 -5.01 12.90 -11.60
CA ALA A 52 -5.40 11.68 -12.30
C ALA A 52 -4.54 11.39 -13.54
N GLN A 53 -4.20 12.44 -14.30
CA GLN A 53 -3.41 12.29 -15.53
C GLN A 53 -1.98 11.84 -15.19
N ARG A 54 -1.37 12.46 -14.18
CA ARG A 54 -0.05 12.08 -13.70
C ARG A 54 -0.06 10.66 -13.11
N MET A 55 -1.09 10.31 -12.33
CA MET A 55 -1.23 8.97 -11.76
C MET A 55 -1.28 7.91 -12.86
N LEU A 56 -2.08 8.10 -13.91
CA LEU A 56 -2.14 7.19 -15.05
C LEU A 56 -0.80 7.08 -15.78
N SER A 57 -0.07 8.20 -15.95
CA SER A 57 1.24 8.18 -16.60
C SER A 57 2.30 7.40 -15.82
N LEU A 58 2.19 7.39 -14.47
CA LEU A 58 3.10 6.65 -13.58
C LEU A 58 2.77 5.17 -13.54
N TYR A 59 1.49 4.83 -13.58
CA TYR A 59 1.03 3.45 -13.43
C TYR A 59 1.32 2.58 -14.66
N ASN A 60 1.30 3.15 -15.86
CA ASN A 60 1.65 2.52 -17.15
C ASN A 60 1.20 1.05 -17.31
N ASN A 61 0.00 0.71 -16.82
CA ASN A 61 -0.55 -0.64 -16.90
C ASN A 61 -1.87 -0.66 -17.68
N PRO A 62 -1.91 -1.29 -18.89
CA PRO A 62 -3.11 -1.33 -19.73
C PRO A 62 -4.26 -2.16 -19.13
N ALA A 63 -4.01 -2.97 -18.08
CA ALA A 63 -5.01 -3.86 -17.51
C ALA A 63 -6.08 -3.16 -16.67
N LEU A 64 -5.97 -1.85 -16.41
CA LEU A 64 -6.92 -1.13 -15.55
C LEU A 64 -8.26 -0.77 -16.20
N ASN A 65 -8.48 -1.06 -17.49
CA ASN A 65 -9.73 -0.70 -18.18
C ASN A 65 -10.20 0.75 -17.90
N GLY A 66 -9.26 1.70 -17.79
CA GLY A 66 -9.54 3.11 -17.50
C GLY A 66 -9.75 3.45 -16.00
N ALA A 67 -9.64 2.50 -15.09
CA ALA A 67 -9.68 2.81 -13.66
C ALA A 67 -8.40 3.53 -13.21
N ILE A 68 -8.56 4.60 -12.42
CA ILE A 68 -7.44 5.37 -11.90
C ILE A 68 -7.09 4.84 -10.50
N PRO A 69 -5.86 4.37 -10.25
CA PRO A 69 -5.46 3.92 -8.93
C PRO A 69 -5.45 5.10 -7.94
N SER A 70 -5.86 4.84 -6.71
CA SER A 70 -5.87 5.86 -5.65
C SER A 70 -4.51 6.08 -5.01
N GLY A 71 -3.62 5.09 -5.10
CA GLY A 71 -2.23 5.11 -4.64
C GLY A 71 -1.34 4.32 -5.57
N LEU A 72 -0.03 4.54 -5.46
CA LEU A 72 0.99 3.81 -6.18
C LEU A 72 2.31 3.85 -5.42
N THR A 73 2.85 2.69 -5.12
CA THR A 73 4.20 2.55 -4.57
C THR A 73 5.21 2.28 -5.68
N VAL A 74 6.22 3.13 -5.78
CA VAL A 74 7.37 2.92 -6.65
C VAL A 74 8.57 2.57 -5.79
N SER A 75 9.16 1.40 -6.03
CA SER A 75 10.36 0.92 -5.35
C SER A 75 11.46 0.64 -6.37
N GLY A 76 12.63 1.22 -6.18
CA GLY A 76 13.78 1.02 -7.06
C GLY A 76 15.06 0.83 -6.26
N GLY A 77 15.90 -0.12 -6.66
CA GLY A 77 17.28 -0.24 -6.17
C GLY A 77 18.23 0.36 -7.18
N SER A 78 19.07 1.30 -6.77
CA SER A 78 20.21 1.74 -7.58
C SER A 78 21.47 1.20 -6.93
N GLY A 79 22.09 0.18 -7.54
CA GLY A 79 23.45 -0.17 -7.18
C GLY A 79 23.76 -1.66 -7.15
N PHE A 80 25.00 -1.94 -7.44
CA PHE A 80 25.69 -3.21 -7.28
C PHE A 80 25.76 -3.57 -5.79
N PHE A 81 25.42 -4.80 -5.43
CA PHE A 81 25.59 -5.41 -4.11
C PHE A 81 25.05 -4.61 -2.89
N GLY A 82 23.83 -4.93 -2.45
CA GLY A 82 23.35 -4.54 -1.12
C GLY A 82 22.89 -3.08 -0.97
N SER A 83 22.59 -2.38 -2.06
CA SER A 83 22.12 -1.01 -2.01
C SER A 83 20.71 -0.92 -1.42
N LYS A 84 20.53 0.05 -0.52
CA LYS A 84 19.26 0.41 0.08
C LYS A 84 18.22 0.68 -1.01
N MET A 85 17.06 0.06 -0.92
CA MET A 85 15.95 0.35 -1.83
C MET A 85 15.43 1.77 -1.59
N ASN A 86 15.17 2.49 -2.66
CA ASN A 86 14.50 3.78 -2.61
C ASN A 86 13.02 3.55 -2.86
N HIS A 87 12.19 4.12 -1.98
CA HIS A 87 10.75 4.00 -2.07
C HIS A 87 10.12 5.38 -2.19
N LYS A 88 9.03 5.47 -2.96
CA LYS A 88 8.20 6.66 -3.06
C LYS A 88 6.75 6.25 -3.24
N VAL A 89 5.85 6.95 -2.56
CA VAL A 89 4.40 6.73 -2.67
C VAL A 89 3.77 7.91 -3.38
N TYR A 90 2.95 7.64 -4.37
CA TYR A 90 2.10 8.61 -5.04
C TYR A 90 0.65 8.39 -4.62
N MET A 91 -0.04 9.48 -4.33
CA MET A 91 -1.44 9.46 -3.92
C MET A 91 -2.25 10.35 -4.86
N ILE A 92 -3.40 9.87 -5.31
CA ILE A 92 -4.27 10.71 -6.12
C ILE A 92 -4.82 11.87 -5.29
N ASP A 93 -5.00 13.02 -5.90
CA ASP A 93 -5.53 14.22 -5.26
C ASP A 93 -6.98 14.08 -4.78
N ASN A 94 -7.44 15.03 -3.98
CA ASN A 94 -8.82 15.15 -3.51
C ASN A 94 -9.39 13.95 -2.75
N LEU A 95 -8.57 13.05 -2.22
CA LEU A 95 -9.04 12.00 -1.31
C LEU A 95 -9.45 12.57 0.05
N HIS A 96 -10.59 12.12 0.58
CA HIS A 96 -10.96 12.39 1.96
C HIS A 96 -9.92 11.78 2.91
N LYS A 97 -9.57 12.47 4.00
CA LYS A 97 -8.46 12.07 4.90
C LYS A 97 -8.53 10.62 5.41
N VAL A 98 -9.73 10.08 5.63
CA VAL A 98 -9.90 8.68 6.07
C VAL A 98 -9.53 7.71 4.94
N ILE A 99 -9.99 7.99 3.72
CA ILE A 99 -9.66 7.19 2.53
C ILE A 99 -8.17 7.33 2.23
N PHE A 100 -7.64 8.55 2.29
CA PHE A 100 -6.20 8.80 2.12
C PHE A 100 -5.36 7.97 3.10
N GLY A 101 -5.75 7.93 4.38
CA GLY A 101 -5.06 7.12 5.39
C GLY A 101 -5.10 5.63 5.10
N GLY A 102 -6.25 5.11 4.65
CA GLY A 102 -6.38 3.70 4.25
C GLY A 102 -5.52 3.34 3.04
N VAL A 103 -5.57 4.16 1.99
CA VAL A 103 -4.74 3.97 0.79
C VAL A 103 -3.26 4.11 1.14
N LEU A 104 -2.88 5.12 1.93
CA LEU A 104 -1.50 5.29 2.38
C LEU A 104 -0.99 4.09 3.16
N ALA A 105 -1.79 3.52 4.06
CA ALA A 105 -1.43 2.31 4.79
C ALA A 105 -1.21 1.12 3.85
N HIS A 106 -2.05 0.96 2.83
CA HIS A 106 -1.88 -0.05 1.78
C HIS A 106 -0.54 0.12 1.06
N GLU A 107 -0.24 1.32 0.59
CA GLU A 107 1.00 1.61 -0.13
C GLU A 107 2.25 1.43 0.74
N LEU A 108 2.19 1.82 2.01
CA LEU A 108 3.30 1.63 2.94
C LEU A 108 3.52 0.14 3.28
N LEU A 109 2.49 -0.71 3.20
CA LEU A 109 2.68 -2.16 3.29
C LEU A 109 3.42 -2.72 2.06
N HIS A 110 3.17 -2.20 0.86
CA HIS A 110 4.00 -2.53 -0.31
C HIS A 110 5.46 -2.11 -0.11
N VAL A 111 5.71 -0.92 0.46
CA VAL A 111 7.07 -0.49 0.83
C VAL A 111 7.71 -1.49 1.79
N TRP A 112 7.01 -1.85 2.85
CA TRP A 112 7.50 -2.81 3.84
C TRP A 112 7.80 -4.18 3.22
N GLN A 113 6.92 -4.70 2.37
CA GLN A 113 7.16 -5.97 1.66
C GLN A 113 8.40 -5.89 0.76
N ASN A 114 8.53 -4.82 -0.01
CA ASN A 114 9.64 -4.63 -0.94
C ASN A 114 10.98 -4.51 -0.19
N ASP A 115 11.02 -3.73 0.89
CA ASP A 115 12.22 -3.56 1.72
C ASP A 115 12.67 -4.87 2.39
N HIS A 116 11.71 -5.70 2.80
CA HIS A 116 11.97 -7.02 3.37
C HIS A 116 12.14 -8.12 2.32
N HIS A 117 12.15 -7.78 1.02
CA HIS A 117 12.25 -8.74 -0.09
C HIS A 117 11.22 -9.87 -0.02
N ILE A 118 10.00 -9.54 0.41
CA ILE A 118 8.89 -10.48 0.50
C ILE A 118 8.23 -10.59 -0.87
N LYS A 119 8.39 -11.74 -1.52
CA LYS A 119 7.77 -12.04 -2.81
C LYS A 119 6.54 -12.90 -2.57
N LEU A 120 5.37 -12.38 -2.87
CA LEU A 120 4.08 -13.07 -2.81
C LEU A 120 3.45 -13.08 -4.22
N PRO A 121 2.59 -14.07 -4.53
CA PRO A 121 1.69 -13.96 -5.67
C PRO A 121 0.84 -12.70 -5.57
N ASN A 122 0.54 -12.05 -6.70
CA ASN A 122 -0.12 -10.73 -6.73
C ASN A 122 -1.39 -10.69 -5.87
N ALA A 123 -2.26 -11.70 -5.96
CA ALA A 123 -3.50 -11.76 -5.17
C ALA A 123 -3.25 -11.76 -3.66
N LEU A 124 -2.19 -12.44 -3.19
CA LEU A 124 -1.82 -12.45 -1.76
C LEU A 124 -1.13 -11.15 -1.35
N CYS A 125 -0.31 -10.59 -2.23
CA CYS A 125 0.33 -9.30 -2.02
C CYS A 125 -0.73 -8.20 -1.81
N GLU A 126 -1.66 -8.07 -2.75
CA GLU A 126 -2.76 -7.12 -2.68
C GLU A 126 -3.70 -7.39 -1.49
N GLY A 127 -4.04 -8.68 -1.25
CA GLY A 127 -4.86 -9.07 -0.10
C GLY A 127 -4.23 -8.66 1.23
N PHE A 128 -2.92 -8.84 1.38
CA PHE A 128 -2.18 -8.39 2.55
C PHE A 128 -2.19 -6.86 2.70
N CYS A 129 -1.92 -6.13 1.61
CA CYS A 129 -1.91 -4.66 1.64
C CYS A 129 -3.31 -4.09 1.90
N ASN A 130 -4.37 -4.74 1.42
CA ASN A 130 -5.76 -4.35 1.72
C ASN A 130 -6.10 -4.44 3.22
N LEU A 131 -5.42 -5.28 4.00
CA LEU A 131 -5.60 -5.28 5.46
C LEU A 131 -5.19 -3.95 6.09
N GLY A 132 -4.20 -3.26 5.54
CA GLY A 132 -3.82 -1.91 5.96
C GLY A 132 -4.97 -0.91 5.85
N THR A 133 -5.78 -1.03 4.81
CA THR A 133 -6.98 -0.20 4.60
C THR A 133 -8.06 -0.44 5.68
N TYR A 134 -8.23 -1.68 6.10
CA TYR A 134 -9.23 -2.06 7.12
C TYR A 134 -8.81 -1.67 8.54
N HIS A 135 -7.52 -1.57 8.80
CA HIS A 135 -7.00 -1.45 10.16
C HIS A 135 -7.21 -0.08 10.80
N ASN A 136 -7.45 0.95 10.01
CA ASN A 136 -7.81 2.27 10.55
C ASN A 136 -9.06 2.26 11.44
N ASN A 137 -9.79 1.12 11.54
CA ASN A 137 -11.10 1.15 12.20
C ASN A 137 -11.36 0.17 13.35
N LYS A 138 -10.74 -0.98 13.55
CA LYS A 138 -11.22 -1.81 14.70
C LYS A 138 -10.44 -3.06 15.19
N ARG A 139 -9.42 -3.66 14.54
CA ARG A 139 -8.84 -4.93 15.07
C ARG A 139 -7.32 -5.12 14.85
N PRO A 140 -6.46 -4.75 15.82
CA PRO A 140 -4.99 -4.96 15.74
C PRO A 140 -4.57 -6.43 15.58
N LEU A 141 -5.33 -7.36 16.15
CA LEU A 141 -5.01 -8.80 16.13
C LEU A 141 -4.99 -9.45 14.74
N MET A 142 -5.84 -8.99 13.80
CA MET A 142 -5.89 -9.58 12.46
C MET A 142 -4.63 -9.28 11.63
N LEU A 143 -4.12 -8.07 11.70
CA LEU A 143 -2.90 -7.69 10.98
C LEU A 143 -1.71 -8.48 11.52
N LEU A 144 -1.60 -8.62 12.85
CA LEU A 144 -0.54 -9.39 13.48
C LEU A 144 -0.57 -10.87 13.05
N GLN A 145 -1.75 -11.47 12.97
CA GLN A 145 -1.90 -12.86 12.51
C GLN A 145 -1.47 -13.05 11.06
N VAL A 146 -1.80 -12.09 10.18
CA VAL A 146 -1.41 -12.16 8.77
C VAL A 146 0.08 -11.88 8.59
N ILE A 147 0.64 -10.93 9.33
CA ILE A 147 2.09 -10.69 9.34
C ILE A 147 2.83 -11.96 9.80
N LEU A 148 2.36 -12.59 10.88
CA LEU A 148 2.95 -13.82 11.38
C LEU A 148 2.85 -14.95 10.35
N LEU A 149 1.71 -15.07 9.65
CA LEU A 149 1.51 -16.03 8.57
C LEU A 149 2.48 -15.77 7.40
N VAL A 150 2.63 -14.52 6.96
CA VAL A 150 3.56 -14.14 5.89
C VAL A 150 5.01 -14.43 6.29
N LEU A 151 5.39 -14.14 7.54
CA LEU A 151 6.73 -14.44 8.05
C LEU A 151 6.98 -15.94 8.18
N LEU A 152 5.98 -16.71 8.60
CA LEU A 152 6.04 -18.18 8.66
C LEU A 152 6.16 -18.78 7.26
N LEU A 153 5.40 -18.27 6.28
CA LEU A 153 5.50 -18.69 4.89
C LEU A 153 6.88 -18.38 4.30
N LYS A 154 7.49 -17.23 4.64
CA LYS A 154 8.86 -16.87 4.24
C LYS A 154 9.88 -17.85 4.83
N ARG A 155 9.71 -18.27 6.08
CA ARG A 155 10.61 -19.21 6.78
C ARG A 155 10.54 -20.64 6.23
N ASN A 156 9.36 -21.09 5.78
CA ASN A 156 9.11 -22.47 5.38
C ASN A 156 9.17 -22.72 3.86
N ASN A 157 9.80 -21.84 3.07
CA ASN A 157 9.92 -22.00 1.61
C ASN A 157 8.55 -22.26 0.95
N TYR A 158 7.66 -21.26 1.03
CA TYR A 158 6.24 -21.27 0.64
C TYR A 158 5.92 -21.92 -0.72
N LYS A 159 6.93 -22.06 -1.61
CA LYS A 159 6.77 -22.72 -2.91
C LYS A 159 6.24 -24.14 -2.77
N THR A 160 6.75 -24.89 -1.80
CA THR A 160 6.34 -26.28 -1.52
C THR A 160 4.92 -26.36 -0.96
N TYR A 161 4.47 -25.35 -0.22
CA TYR A 161 3.14 -25.34 0.39
C TYR A 161 2.04 -25.03 -0.65
N PHE A 162 2.29 -24.06 -1.54
CA PHE A 162 1.35 -23.73 -2.61
C PHE A 162 1.29 -24.81 -3.70
N ASP A 163 2.41 -25.40 -4.09
CA ASP A 163 2.45 -26.51 -5.05
C ASP A 163 1.61 -27.72 -4.56
N ASN A 164 1.56 -27.94 -3.25
CA ASN A 164 0.72 -28.98 -2.66
C ASN A 164 -0.77 -28.62 -2.63
N ILE A 165 -1.15 -27.37 -2.36
CA ILE A 165 -2.56 -26.94 -2.36
C ILE A 165 -3.14 -27.00 -3.78
N TYR A 166 -2.42 -26.53 -4.79
CA TYR A 166 -2.88 -26.57 -6.18
C TYR A 166 -2.94 -27.99 -6.76
N LYS A 167 -2.07 -28.91 -6.32
CA LYS A 167 -2.16 -30.32 -6.72
C LYS A 167 -3.40 -31.05 -6.18
N HIS A 168 -3.94 -30.62 -5.06
CA HIS A 168 -5.13 -31.23 -4.45
C HIS A 168 -6.46 -30.60 -4.90
N GLN A 169 -6.44 -29.48 -5.64
CA GLN A 169 -7.66 -28.86 -6.20
C GLN A 169 -7.91 -29.24 -7.67
N LEU A 170 -7.03 -30.01 -8.31
CA LEU A 170 -7.15 -30.46 -9.70
C LEU A 170 -7.40 -31.99 -9.81
N LEU A 171 -7.79 -32.66 -8.74
CA LEU A 171 -8.34 -34.00 -8.68
C LEU A 171 -9.77 -33.96 -8.12
#